data_58a2f5ff5238ac48a7b3ec61ba2f5aea
#
_entry.id   58a2f5ff5238ac48a7b3ec61ba2f5aea
#
_cell.length_a   1.000
_cell.length_b   1.000
_cell.length_c   1.000
_cell.angle_alpha   90.00
_cell.angle_beta   90.00
_cell.angle_gamma   90.00
#
_symmetry.space_group_name_H-M   'P 1'
#
loop_
_entity.id
_entity.type
_entity.pdbx_description
1 polymer ?
#
loop_
_entity_poly.entity_id
_entity_poly.type
_entity_poly.pdbx_seq_one_letter_code
_entity_poly.pdbx_strand_id
1 'polypeptide(L)'
;LLYRLYRNLKNPADSLSVSSFYQFQWKRTDKLYELWCFLQFIKALEEKGWELATGPAVVQEDGKYRLSSLEEGTEITLSRNDEKIRLIYDGTVPQHASDTDRETDPLYTNNVHRRPDLRMDYYRNEAYYGSLVADFKYRDIFFLWRDAARSAGIRTQFNAYRDMNTKFYRGMEESDSLRNSRPVKEVWAVFPKEIPPRGDEDFSLRFISLAPGLKANGNLAEMVERYIVSLNEN
;
A
#
# COMPACT_ATOMS: atom_id res chain seq x y z
N LEU A 1 15.44 10.27 -17.99
CA LEU A 1 14.49 10.08 -16.87
C LEU A 1 15.16 9.34 -15.70
N LEU A 2 15.83 8.20 -15.95
CA LEU A 2 16.58 7.42 -14.94
C LEU A 2 17.65 8.25 -14.22
N TYR A 3 18.35 9.12 -14.95
CA TYR A 3 19.37 10.01 -14.38
C TYR A 3 18.74 11.08 -13.44
N ARG A 4 17.53 11.55 -13.71
CA ARG A 4 16.79 12.45 -12.82
C ARG A 4 16.33 11.72 -11.55
N LEU A 5 15.82 10.49 -11.67
CA LEU A 5 15.45 9.65 -10.53
C LEU A 5 16.67 9.38 -9.65
N TYR A 6 17.78 8.97 -10.24
CA TYR A 6 19.04 8.73 -9.56
C TYR A 6 19.62 9.99 -8.89
N ARG A 7 19.50 11.16 -9.52
CA ARG A 7 19.98 12.43 -8.96
C ARG A 7 19.11 12.92 -7.81
N ASN A 8 17.79 12.69 -7.85
CA ASN A 8 16.87 13.07 -6.78
C ASN A 8 17.01 12.11 -5.57
N LEU A 9 17.35 10.84 -5.78
CA LEU A 9 17.68 9.89 -4.72
C LEU A 9 19.01 10.23 -4.01
N LYS A 10 19.88 11.04 -4.63
CA LYS A 10 21.14 11.52 -4.03
C LYS A 10 21.00 12.79 -3.20
N ASN A 11 19.83 13.41 -3.10
CA ASN A 11 19.64 14.57 -2.24
C ASN A 11 19.79 14.14 -0.77
N PRO A 12 20.66 14.82 0.04
CA PRO A 12 20.94 14.41 1.42
C PRO A 12 19.73 14.40 2.35
N ALA A 13 18.67 15.14 2.00
CA ALA A 13 17.42 15.18 2.76
C ALA A 13 16.53 13.93 2.51
N ASP A 14 16.75 13.20 1.40
CA ASP A 14 15.96 12.04 1.00
C ASP A 14 16.84 10.79 0.80
N SER A 15 18.01 10.72 1.46
CA SER A 15 18.99 9.67 1.19
C SER A 15 18.57 8.30 1.73
N LEU A 16 17.87 7.57 0.89
CA LEU A 16 17.80 6.12 0.95
C LEU A 16 19.13 5.55 0.46
N SER A 17 19.98 5.08 1.38
CA SER A 17 21.15 4.30 0.97
C SER A 17 20.70 2.86 0.67
N VAL A 18 20.53 2.56 -0.60
CA VAL A 18 20.45 1.16 -1.06
C VAL A 18 21.84 0.55 -0.85
N SER A 19 21.95 -0.52 -0.06
CA SER A 19 23.25 -1.12 0.23
C SER A 19 23.91 -1.59 -1.05
N SER A 20 25.24 -1.44 -1.13
CA SER A 20 26.09 -1.82 -2.28
C SER A 20 26.08 -3.33 -2.62
N PHE A 21 25.39 -4.15 -1.85
CA PHE A 21 25.17 -5.58 -2.12
C PHE A 21 24.12 -5.87 -3.18
N TYR A 22 23.30 -4.90 -3.57
CA TYR A 22 22.54 -5.03 -4.79
C TYR A 22 23.49 -4.86 -5.97
N GLN A 23 23.95 -5.97 -6.53
CA GLN A 23 24.32 -5.98 -7.94
C GLN A 23 23.11 -5.44 -8.67
N PHE A 24 23.25 -4.24 -9.25
CA PHE A 24 22.24 -3.61 -10.08
C PHE A 24 21.97 -4.50 -11.30
N GLN A 25 21.25 -5.60 -11.13
CA GLN A 25 20.46 -6.13 -12.21
C GLN A 25 19.50 -5.01 -12.56
N TRP A 26 19.47 -4.58 -13.77
CA TRP A 26 18.65 -3.52 -14.31
C TRP A 26 17.19 -3.78 -13.93
N LYS A 27 16.77 -3.35 -12.72
CA LYS A 27 15.36 -3.42 -12.34
C LYS A 27 14.62 -2.44 -13.23
N ARG A 28 13.52 -2.88 -13.78
CA ARG A 28 12.62 -2.03 -14.58
C ARG A 28 12.23 -0.80 -13.75
N THR A 29 12.10 0.33 -14.40
CA THR A 29 11.77 1.62 -13.74
C THR A 29 10.47 1.54 -12.94
N ASP A 30 9.51 0.73 -13.40
CA ASP A 30 8.25 0.46 -12.68
C ASP A 30 8.51 -0.21 -11.33
N LYS A 31 9.36 -1.22 -11.26
CA LYS A 31 9.72 -1.89 -9.99
C LYS A 31 10.49 -0.98 -9.03
N LEU A 32 11.36 -0.11 -9.53
CA LEU A 32 12.01 0.91 -8.69
C LEU A 32 11.00 1.91 -8.11
N TYR A 33 10.01 2.27 -8.90
CA TYR A 33 8.94 3.15 -8.46
C TYR A 33 8.06 2.48 -7.38
N GLU A 34 7.66 1.23 -7.56
CA GLU A 34 6.91 0.45 -6.57
C GLU A 34 7.66 0.39 -5.23
N LEU A 35 8.96 0.03 -5.26
CA LEU A 35 9.80 -0.02 -4.06
C LEU A 35 9.87 1.34 -3.36
N TRP A 36 10.06 2.41 -4.13
CA TRP A 36 10.12 3.76 -3.59
C TRP A 36 8.77 4.17 -2.97
N CYS A 37 7.64 3.87 -3.63
CA CYS A 37 6.31 4.14 -3.08
C CYS A 37 6.08 3.39 -1.77
N PHE A 38 6.41 2.10 -1.71
CA PHE A 38 6.29 1.30 -0.49
C PHE A 38 7.03 1.94 0.69
N LEU A 39 8.25 2.42 0.46
CA LEU A 39 9.01 3.15 1.47
C LEU A 39 8.37 4.48 1.89
N GLN A 40 7.70 5.18 0.98
CA GLN A 40 6.99 6.40 1.33
C GLN A 40 5.81 6.12 2.27
N PHE A 41 5.12 4.97 2.14
CA PHE A 41 4.08 4.56 3.09
C PHE A 41 4.65 4.28 4.49
N ILE A 42 5.81 3.62 4.60
CA ILE A 42 6.48 3.42 5.88
C ILE A 42 6.80 4.78 6.53
N LYS A 43 7.46 5.68 5.78
CA LYS A 43 7.78 7.04 6.27
C LYS A 43 6.54 7.81 6.71
N ALA A 44 5.47 7.75 5.92
CA ALA A 44 4.21 8.43 6.23
C ALA A 44 3.59 7.94 7.56
N LEU A 45 3.69 6.64 7.84
CA LEU A 45 3.24 6.06 9.11
C LEU A 45 4.15 6.51 10.27
N GLU A 46 5.46 6.51 10.09
CA GLU A 46 6.39 6.97 11.14
C GLU A 46 6.22 8.46 11.47
N GLU A 47 5.95 9.32 10.46
CA GLU A 47 5.60 10.72 10.67
C GLU A 47 4.33 10.90 11.54
N LYS A 48 3.49 9.87 11.63
CA LYS A 48 2.29 9.80 12.48
C LYS A 48 2.50 9.04 13.80
N GLY A 49 3.76 8.78 14.16
CA GLY A 49 4.12 8.16 15.43
C GLY A 49 3.96 6.64 15.46
N TRP A 50 3.90 5.99 14.31
CA TRP A 50 3.99 4.54 14.23
C TRP A 50 5.44 4.09 14.36
N GLU A 51 5.70 3.09 15.17
CA GLU A 51 7.04 2.55 15.41
C GLU A 51 7.18 1.20 14.70
N LEU A 52 8.34 0.99 14.08
CA LEU A 52 8.65 -0.28 13.44
C LEU A 52 8.81 -1.38 14.52
N ALA A 53 7.92 -2.36 14.51
CA ALA A 53 7.91 -3.46 15.47
C ALA A 53 8.70 -4.67 14.94
N THR A 54 8.43 -5.10 13.70
CA THR A 54 9.13 -6.24 13.07
C THR A 54 9.22 -6.06 11.56
N GLY A 55 10.29 -6.60 10.98
CA GLY A 55 10.45 -6.68 9.53
C GLY A 55 11.83 -7.19 9.17
N PRO A 56 11.95 -8.18 8.27
CA PRO A 56 13.24 -8.80 7.93
C PRO A 56 14.16 -7.88 7.12
N ALA A 57 13.66 -6.79 6.63
CA ALA A 57 14.29 -6.03 5.56
C ALA A 57 14.70 -4.60 5.92
N VAL A 58 14.27 -4.08 7.05
CA VAL A 58 14.49 -2.67 7.39
C VAL A 58 15.41 -2.57 8.59
N VAL A 59 16.66 -2.22 8.34
CA VAL A 59 17.61 -1.85 9.40
C VAL A 59 17.70 -0.33 9.41
N GLN A 60 17.34 0.30 10.52
CA GLN A 60 17.55 1.72 10.72
C GLN A 60 18.98 1.93 11.26
N GLU A 61 19.88 2.44 10.41
CA GLU A 61 21.21 2.90 10.80
C GLU A 61 21.32 4.39 10.46
N ASP A 62 21.69 5.21 11.43
CA ASP A 62 21.91 6.66 11.27
C ASP A 62 20.71 7.41 10.64
N GLY A 63 19.49 7.05 11.00
CA GLY A 63 18.27 7.66 10.45
C GLY A 63 17.99 7.32 8.99
N LYS A 64 18.66 6.30 8.45
CA LYS A 64 18.48 5.80 7.10
C LYS A 64 17.95 4.37 7.12
N TYR A 65 16.97 4.11 6.26
CA TYR A 65 16.49 2.76 6.04
C TYR A 65 17.42 2.00 5.11
N ARG A 66 17.91 0.86 5.56
CA ARG A 66 18.53 -0.14 4.68
C ARG A 66 17.52 -1.26 4.46
N LEU A 67 17.08 -1.42 3.23
CA LEU A 67 16.35 -2.58 2.78
C LEU A 67 17.35 -3.63 2.31
N SER A 68 17.40 -4.76 3.01
CA SER A 68 18.25 -5.88 2.58
C SER A 68 17.70 -6.58 1.34
N SER A 69 16.38 -6.72 1.22
CA SER A 69 15.63 -7.12 0.02
C SER A 69 14.15 -6.77 0.20
N LEU A 70 13.46 -6.39 -0.87
CA LEU A 70 12.02 -6.39 -0.95
C LEU A 70 11.65 -7.46 -1.98
N GLU A 71 11.41 -8.65 -1.46
CA GLU A 71 10.86 -9.75 -2.23
C GLU A 71 9.33 -9.69 -2.18
N GLU A 72 8.71 -10.35 -3.12
CA GLU A 72 7.26 -10.52 -3.15
C GLU A 72 6.78 -11.14 -1.82
N GLY A 73 5.73 -10.57 -1.23
CA GLY A 73 5.22 -10.99 0.08
C GLY A 73 6.02 -10.46 1.28
N THR A 74 7.00 -9.57 1.08
CA THR A 74 7.69 -8.94 2.22
C THR A 74 6.70 -8.21 3.12
N GLU A 75 6.76 -8.52 4.40
CA GLU A 75 5.90 -7.95 5.42
C GLU A 75 6.68 -7.07 6.40
N ILE A 76 6.09 -5.94 6.76
CA ILE A 76 6.58 -5.01 7.77
C ILE A 76 5.43 -4.71 8.73
N THR A 77 5.69 -4.85 10.02
CA THR A 77 4.74 -4.52 11.08
C THR A 77 5.15 -3.24 11.80
N LEU A 78 4.20 -2.32 11.92
CA LEU A 78 4.34 -1.13 12.75
C LEU A 78 3.30 -1.16 13.86
N SER A 79 3.63 -0.56 14.99
CA SER A 79 2.74 -0.47 16.17
C SER A 79 2.66 0.95 16.71
N ARG A 80 1.52 1.27 17.31
CA ARG A 80 1.26 2.51 18.03
C ARG A 80 0.22 2.26 19.11
N ASN A 81 0.62 2.28 20.37
CA ASN A 81 -0.23 1.92 21.53
C ASN A 81 -0.85 0.50 21.37
N ASP A 82 -2.18 0.41 21.31
CA ASP A 82 -2.98 -0.81 21.10
C ASP A 82 -3.28 -1.09 19.62
N GLU A 83 -2.67 -0.32 18.71
CA GLU A 83 -2.86 -0.41 17.27
C GLU A 83 -1.67 -1.10 16.60
N LYS A 84 -1.96 -1.88 15.56
CA LYS A 84 -0.97 -2.57 14.73
C LYS A 84 -1.32 -2.40 13.25
N ILE A 85 -0.32 -2.10 12.45
CA ILE A 85 -0.42 -2.08 10.98
C ILE A 85 0.56 -3.11 10.44
N ARG A 86 0.07 -3.91 9.49
CA ARG A 86 0.92 -4.77 8.67
C ARG A 86 0.93 -4.25 7.25
N LEU A 87 2.10 -3.93 6.73
CA LEU A 87 2.33 -3.57 5.34
C LEU A 87 2.88 -4.79 4.61
N ILE A 88 2.20 -5.23 3.58
CA ILE A 88 2.61 -6.37 2.75
C ILE A 88 2.89 -5.84 1.34
N TYR A 89 4.13 -6.02 0.87
CA TYR A 89 4.56 -5.67 -0.47
C TYR A 89 4.30 -6.81 -1.44
N ASP A 90 3.57 -6.52 -2.53
CA ASP A 90 3.36 -7.46 -3.65
C ASP A 90 2.89 -8.85 -3.16
N GLY A 91 2.00 -8.87 -2.15
CA GLY A 91 1.52 -10.08 -1.49
C GLY A 91 0.27 -10.65 -2.15
N THR A 92 0.21 -11.97 -2.28
CA THR A 92 -0.94 -12.67 -2.83
C THR A 92 -2.00 -12.89 -1.76
N VAL A 93 -3.23 -12.42 -1.99
CA VAL A 93 -4.38 -12.65 -1.12
C VAL A 93 -4.93 -14.08 -1.32
N PRO A 94 -5.31 -14.83 -0.27
CA PRO A 94 -5.95 -16.12 -0.34
C PRO A 94 -7.17 -16.16 -1.27
N GLN A 95 -7.41 -17.32 -1.89
CA GLN A 95 -8.55 -17.49 -2.79
C GLN A 95 -9.81 -17.90 -2.05
N HIS A 96 -9.68 -18.67 -0.97
CA HIS A 96 -10.80 -19.20 -0.22
C HIS A 96 -10.78 -18.70 1.23
N ALA A 97 -11.97 -18.55 1.81
CA ALA A 97 -12.11 -18.17 3.22
C ALA A 97 -11.46 -19.16 4.18
N SER A 98 -11.39 -20.46 3.81
CA SER A 98 -10.70 -21.51 4.58
C SER A 98 -9.21 -21.27 4.74
N ASP A 99 -8.60 -20.56 3.77
CA ASP A 99 -7.15 -20.34 3.71
C ASP A 99 -6.75 -19.05 4.39
N THR A 100 -7.71 -18.33 5.01
CA THR A 100 -7.46 -17.06 5.70
C THR A 100 -7.14 -17.26 7.17
N ASP A 101 -6.30 -16.36 7.67
CA ASP A 101 -5.93 -16.25 9.07
C ASP A 101 -6.10 -14.80 9.53
N ARG A 102 -6.60 -14.59 10.78
CA ARG A 102 -6.88 -13.25 11.30
C ARG A 102 -5.63 -12.37 11.37
N GLU A 103 -4.50 -12.95 11.75
CA GLU A 103 -3.27 -12.20 12.03
C GLU A 103 -2.44 -11.97 10.79
N THR A 104 -2.46 -12.94 9.85
CA THR A 104 -1.55 -12.94 8.71
C THR A 104 -2.25 -12.66 7.39
N ASP A 105 -3.40 -13.25 7.13
CA ASP A 105 -4.13 -13.12 5.86
C ASP A 105 -5.64 -12.96 6.08
N PRO A 106 -6.10 -11.77 6.54
CA PRO A 106 -7.50 -11.56 6.90
C PRO A 106 -8.43 -11.47 5.69
N LEU A 107 -7.91 -11.29 4.49
CA LEU A 107 -8.67 -11.11 3.25
C LEU A 107 -8.68 -12.36 2.38
N TYR A 108 -9.74 -12.52 1.59
CA TYR A 108 -9.81 -13.50 0.51
C TYR A 108 -10.59 -12.94 -0.69
N THR A 109 -10.34 -13.50 -1.87
CA THR A 109 -11.08 -13.18 -3.09
C THR A 109 -10.96 -14.30 -4.12
N ASN A 110 -12.05 -14.62 -4.80
CA ASN A 110 -12.05 -15.58 -5.91
C ASN A 110 -11.61 -14.95 -7.25
N ASN A 111 -11.26 -13.67 -7.25
CA ASN A 111 -10.80 -12.98 -8.44
C ASN A 111 -9.36 -13.37 -8.82
N VAL A 112 -9.05 -13.31 -10.12
CA VAL A 112 -7.68 -13.53 -10.62
C VAL A 112 -6.74 -12.38 -10.22
N HIS A 113 -7.28 -11.16 -10.08
CA HIS A 113 -6.54 -9.99 -9.59
C HIS A 113 -6.55 -9.99 -8.06
N ARG A 114 -5.62 -10.68 -7.46
CA ARG A 114 -5.52 -10.85 -6.01
C ARG A 114 -4.14 -10.56 -5.44
N ARG A 115 -3.34 -9.81 -6.19
CA ARG A 115 -1.96 -9.46 -5.81
C ARG A 115 -1.74 -7.96 -5.99
N PRO A 116 -2.11 -7.14 -5.01
CA PRO A 116 -1.85 -5.71 -5.01
C PRO A 116 -0.37 -5.43 -4.71
N ASP A 117 0.14 -4.29 -5.19
CA ASP A 117 1.51 -3.85 -4.92
C ASP A 117 1.72 -3.51 -3.43
N LEU A 118 0.67 -3.03 -2.76
CA LEU A 118 0.63 -2.78 -1.32
C LEU A 118 -0.71 -3.22 -0.73
N ARG A 119 -0.65 -4.00 0.34
CA ARG A 119 -1.75 -4.21 1.28
C ARG A 119 -1.34 -3.69 2.66
N MET A 120 -2.17 -2.87 3.28
CA MET A 120 -2.02 -2.36 4.63
C MET A 120 -3.19 -2.85 5.47
N ASP A 121 -2.95 -3.85 6.33
CA ASP A 121 -3.95 -4.40 7.25
C ASP A 121 -3.87 -3.67 8.59
N TYR A 122 -5.00 -3.18 9.07
CA TYR A 122 -5.09 -2.45 10.33
C TYR A 122 -5.82 -3.26 11.40
N TYR A 123 -5.20 -3.30 12.58
CA TYR A 123 -5.68 -3.98 13.77
C TYR A 123 -5.72 -3.04 14.96
N ARG A 124 -6.68 -3.25 15.84
CA ARG A 124 -6.77 -2.59 17.14
C ARG A 124 -7.19 -3.62 18.20
N ASN A 125 -6.47 -3.68 19.34
CA ASN A 125 -6.66 -4.70 20.36
C ASN A 125 -6.72 -6.13 19.74
N GLU A 126 -5.81 -6.43 18.81
CA GLU A 126 -5.72 -7.69 18.06
C GLU A 126 -6.92 -8.02 17.16
N ALA A 127 -7.94 -7.19 17.13
CA ALA A 127 -9.06 -7.32 16.22
C ALA A 127 -8.76 -6.66 14.87
N TYR A 128 -9.10 -7.32 13.77
CA TYR A 128 -8.96 -6.79 12.42
C TYR A 128 -10.08 -5.77 12.11
N TYR A 129 -9.71 -4.57 11.65
CA TYR A 129 -10.62 -3.48 11.35
C TYR A 129 -10.80 -3.17 9.87
N GLY A 130 -9.89 -3.64 9.02
CA GLY A 130 -9.96 -3.45 7.59
C GLY A 130 -8.58 -3.25 6.95
N SER A 131 -8.57 -3.13 5.64
CA SER A 131 -7.36 -2.97 4.86
C SER A 131 -7.45 -1.83 3.85
N LEU A 132 -6.32 -1.15 3.66
CA LEU A 132 -6.06 -0.33 2.49
C LEU A 132 -5.33 -1.17 1.45
N VAL A 133 -5.79 -1.09 0.22
CA VAL A 133 -5.10 -1.69 -0.92
C VAL A 133 -4.63 -0.58 -1.85
N ALA A 134 -3.34 -0.60 -2.21
CA ALA A 134 -2.80 0.34 -3.17
C ALA A 134 -2.04 -0.39 -4.29
N ASP A 135 -2.08 0.24 -5.45
CA ASP A 135 -1.45 -0.26 -6.66
C ASP A 135 -0.60 0.85 -7.28
N PHE A 136 0.67 0.57 -7.54
CA PHE A 136 1.67 1.55 -7.94
C PHE A 136 1.87 1.51 -9.45
N LYS A 137 1.34 2.50 -10.16
CA LYS A 137 1.35 2.55 -11.62
C LYS A 137 2.30 3.61 -12.14
N TYR A 138 3.46 3.21 -12.63
CA TYR A 138 4.38 4.11 -13.32
C TYR A 138 3.85 4.51 -14.70
N ARG A 139 2.65 5.13 -14.72
CA ARG A 139 1.93 5.52 -15.94
C ARG A 139 1.25 6.88 -15.77
N ASP A 140 0.84 7.46 -16.89
CA ASP A 140 -0.01 8.66 -16.88
C ASP A 140 -1.45 8.29 -16.51
N ILE A 141 -2.12 9.16 -15.74
CA ILE A 141 -3.53 8.98 -15.33
C ILE A 141 -4.48 8.83 -16.53
N PHE A 142 -4.15 9.39 -17.67
CA PHE A 142 -4.93 9.23 -18.89
C PHE A 142 -5.08 7.74 -19.26
N PHE A 143 -4.00 6.98 -19.17
CA PHE A 143 -4.00 5.54 -19.44
C PHE A 143 -4.52 4.70 -18.27
N LEU A 144 -4.56 5.26 -17.06
CA LEU A 144 -5.08 4.57 -15.89
C LEU A 144 -6.59 4.63 -15.80
N TRP A 145 -7.22 5.77 -16.13
CA TRP A 145 -8.63 5.96 -15.83
C TRP A 145 -9.43 6.73 -16.89
N ARG A 146 -8.85 7.72 -17.57
CA ARG A 146 -9.60 8.60 -18.47
C ARG A 146 -10.01 7.95 -19.79
N ASP A 147 -9.16 7.12 -20.37
CA ASP A 147 -9.47 6.37 -21.58
C ASP A 147 -10.15 5.04 -21.20
N ALA A 148 -11.47 4.95 -21.40
CA ALA A 148 -12.25 3.77 -21.02
C ALA A 148 -11.76 2.48 -21.69
N ALA A 149 -11.34 2.53 -22.95
CA ALA A 149 -10.86 1.35 -23.66
C ALA A 149 -9.49 0.88 -23.15
N ARG A 150 -8.55 1.81 -22.94
CA ARG A 150 -7.19 1.51 -22.50
C ARG A 150 -7.08 1.21 -21.00
N SER A 151 -8.03 1.69 -20.21
CA SER A 151 -8.08 1.48 -18.76
C SER A 151 -8.97 0.31 -18.34
N ALA A 152 -9.66 -0.38 -19.26
CA ALA A 152 -10.60 -1.46 -18.92
C ALA A 152 -9.99 -2.54 -18.01
N GLY A 153 -8.78 -3.02 -18.30
CA GLY A 153 -8.09 -4.02 -17.48
C GLY A 153 -7.74 -3.50 -16.09
N ILE A 154 -7.32 -2.23 -15.97
CA ILE A 154 -6.99 -1.58 -14.70
C ILE A 154 -8.26 -1.37 -13.86
N ARG A 155 -9.38 -0.97 -14.49
CA ARG A 155 -10.68 -0.86 -13.80
C ARG A 155 -11.13 -2.19 -13.24
N THR A 156 -10.99 -3.27 -14.01
CA THR A 156 -11.27 -4.63 -13.56
C THR A 156 -10.41 -5.01 -12.35
N GLN A 157 -9.12 -4.70 -12.39
CA GLN A 157 -8.19 -4.94 -11.30
C GLN A 157 -8.59 -4.18 -10.02
N PHE A 158 -8.89 -2.89 -10.11
CA PHE A 158 -9.28 -2.08 -8.95
C PHE A 158 -10.63 -2.51 -8.37
N ASN A 159 -11.59 -2.89 -9.21
CA ASN A 159 -12.84 -3.45 -8.74
C ASN A 159 -12.62 -4.78 -7.99
N ALA A 160 -11.73 -5.65 -8.51
CA ALA A 160 -11.37 -6.89 -7.84
C ALA A 160 -10.74 -6.65 -6.46
N TYR A 161 -9.92 -5.62 -6.31
CA TYR A 161 -9.34 -5.26 -5.01
C TYR A 161 -10.39 -4.71 -4.04
N ARG A 162 -11.32 -3.89 -4.51
CA ARG A 162 -12.40 -3.37 -3.69
C ARG A 162 -13.35 -4.47 -3.20
N ASP A 163 -13.55 -5.50 -4.03
CA ASP A 163 -14.49 -6.59 -3.78
C ASP A 163 -13.88 -7.76 -2.99
N MET A 164 -12.72 -7.55 -2.35
CA MET A 164 -12.15 -8.50 -1.40
C MET A 164 -13.02 -8.63 -0.16
N ASN A 165 -13.07 -9.85 0.40
CA ASN A 165 -13.89 -10.20 1.54
C ASN A 165 -13.03 -10.61 2.74
N THR A 166 -13.65 -10.67 3.91
CA THR A 166 -13.05 -11.20 5.14
C THR A 166 -14.06 -12.04 5.91
N LYS A 167 -13.58 -12.98 6.70
CA LYS A 167 -14.37 -13.65 7.76
C LYS A 167 -14.06 -13.10 9.17
N PHE A 168 -13.17 -12.09 9.24
CA PHE A 168 -12.73 -11.44 10.47
C PHE A 168 -13.03 -9.96 10.39
N TYR A 169 -13.88 -9.45 11.21
CA TYR A 169 -14.16 -8.02 11.23
C TYR A 169 -14.50 -7.58 12.64
N ARG A 170 -13.68 -6.70 13.22
CA ARG A 170 -13.86 -6.15 14.57
C ARG A 170 -14.09 -7.22 15.65
N GLY A 171 -13.37 -8.33 15.57
CA GLY A 171 -13.50 -9.44 16.53
C GLY A 171 -14.76 -10.29 16.38
N MET A 172 -15.63 -10.01 15.41
CA MET A 172 -16.77 -10.86 15.08
C MET A 172 -16.28 -12.07 14.25
N GLU A 173 -16.68 -13.27 14.66
CA GLU A 173 -16.44 -14.50 13.89
C GLU A 173 -17.73 -14.83 13.13
N GLU A 174 -17.53 -15.22 11.87
CA GLU A 174 -18.52 -15.80 10.93
C GLU A 174 -20.00 -15.50 11.23
N SER A 175 -20.42 -14.24 11.05
CA SER A 175 -21.84 -13.90 11.05
C SER A 175 -22.29 -13.53 9.63
N ASP A 176 -23.60 -13.66 9.35
CA ASP A 176 -24.18 -13.23 8.07
C ASP A 176 -23.95 -11.72 7.80
N SER A 177 -23.74 -10.92 8.84
CA SER A 177 -23.38 -9.51 8.72
C SER A 177 -21.99 -9.29 8.12
N LEU A 178 -21.07 -10.24 8.24
CA LEU A 178 -19.73 -10.17 7.63
C LEU A 178 -19.77 -10.25 6.11
N ARG A 179 -20.76 -10.90 5.51
CA ARG A 179 -20.95 -10.97 4.05
C ARG A 179 -21.18 -9.61 3.41
N ASN A 180 -21.66 -8.65 4.18
CA ASN A 180 -21.89 -7.27 3.74
C ASN A 180 -20.80 -6.30 4.21
N SER A 181 -19.81 -6.78 4.95
CA SER A 181 -18.68 -5.94 5.36
C SER A 181 -17.79 -5.62 4.15
N ARG A 182 -17.33 -4.39 4.09
CA ARG A 182 -16.30 -3.97 3.12
C ARG A 182 -14.98 -3.79 3.85
N PRO A 183 -14.17 -4.84 3.95
CA PRO A 183 -12.87 -4.73 4.62
C PRO A 183 -11.91 -3.79 3.88
N VAL A 184 -12.05 -3.66 2.56
CA VAL A 184 -11.34 -2.68 1.74
C VAL A 184 -12.29 -1.53 1.41
N LYS A 185 -12.19 -0.42 2.16
CA LYS A 185 -13.05 0.75 1.94
C LYS A 185 -12.62 1.58 0.74
N GLU A 186 -11.32 1.70 0.52
CA GLU A 186 -10.74 2.43 -0.59
C GLU A 186 -9.63 1.61 -1.25
N VAL A 187 -9.52 1.74 -2.56
CA VAL A 187 -8.37 1.31 -3.36
C VAL A 187 -7.63 2.55 -3.83
N TRP A 188 -6.33 2.60 -3.60
CA TRP A 188 -5.49 3.73 -4.00
C TRP A 188 -4.68 3.41 -5.24
N ALA A 189 -4.90 4.18 -6.30
CA ALA A 189 -4.08 4.18 -7.50
C ALA A 189 -2.99 5.25 -7.35
N VAL A 190 -1.75 4.82 -7.15
CA VAL A 190 -0.60 5.71 -6.92
C VAL A 190 0.22 5.84 -8.20
N PHE A 191 0.57 7.06 -8.60
CA PHE A 191 1.30 7.31 -9.86
C PHE A 191 2.16 8.58 -9.79
N PRO A 192 3.20 8.72 -10.67
CA PRO A 192 4.27 9.69 -10.50
C PRO A 192 4.01 11.09 -11.09
N LYS A 193 2.76 11.45 -11.41
CA LYS A 193 2.45 12.75 -12.02
C LYS A 193 1.44 13.53 -11.20
N GLU A 194 1.57 14.86 -11.21
CA GLU A 194 0.56 15.72 -10.61
C GLU A 194 -0.79 15.53 -11.31
N ILE A 195 -1.83 15.41 -10.50
CA ILE A 195 -3.20 15.33 -10.97
C ILE A 195 -3.89 16.66 -10.73
N PRO A 196 -4.75 17.11 -11.64
CA PRO A 196 -5.82 18.03 -11.28
C PRO A 196 -6.77 17.31 -10.31
N PRO A 197 -7.24 17.99 -9.25
CA PRO A 197 -8.02 17.42 -8.16
C PRO A 197 -9.41 16.97 -8.65
N ARG A 198 -9.50 15.74 -9.14
CA ARG A 198 -10.75 15.03 -9.41
C ARG A 198 -10.48 13.54 -9.23
N GLY A 199 -10.71 13.05 -8.00
CA GLY A 199 -10.78 11.61 -7.72
C GLY A 199 -12.18 11.08 -8.04
N ASP A 200 -12.28 9.84 -8.47
CA ASP A 200 -13.56 9.11 -8.49
C ASP A 200 -13.85 8.58 -7.08
N GLU A 201 -14.03 9.49 -6.13
CA GLU A 201 -14.34 9.16 -4.73
C GLU A 201 -15.65 8.35 -4.62
N ASP A 202 -16.56 8.54 -5.56
CA ASP A 202 -17.84 7.82 -5.65
C ASP A 202 -17.67 6.29 -5.79
N PHE A 203 -16.52 5.83 -6.30
CA PHE A 203 -16.23 4.41 -6.51
C PHE A 203 -15.32 3.81 -5.45
N SER A 204 -15.08 4.48 -4.33
CA SER A 204 -14.08 4.05 -3.32
C SER A 204 -12.68 3.86 -3.94
N LEU A 205 -12.36 4.64 -4.95
CA LEU A 205 -11.08 4.66 -5.65
C LEU A 205 -10.46 6.04 -5.51
N ARG A 206 -9.23 6.08 -4.99
CA ARG A 206 -8.50 7.32 -4.80
C ARG A 206 -7.25 7.36 -5.68
N PHE A 207 -7.05 8.47 -6.36
CA PHE A 207 -5.85 8.72 -7.16
C PHE A 207 -4.85 9.52 -6.36
N ILE A 208 -3.66 8.95 -6.14
CA ILE A 208 -2.58 9.54 -5.36
C ILE A 208 -1.41 9.90 -6.28
N SER A 209 -1.06 11.17 -6.28
CA SER A 209 0.15 11.65 -6.96
C SER A 209 1.35 11.51 -6.01
N LEU A 210 2.30 10.67 -6.36
CA LEU A 210 3.47 10.40 -5.54
C LEU A 210 4.71 10.23 -6.44
N ALA A 211 5.69 11.14 -6.33
CA ALA A 211 6.94 11.01 -7.07
C ALA A 211 8.08 11.74 -6.35
N PRO A 212 9.34 11.32 -6.56
CA PRO A 212 10.50 12.02 -6.03
C PRO A 212 10.49 13.50 -6.42
N GLY A 213 10.59 14.40 -5.42
CA GLY A 213 10.63 15.85 -5.63
C GLY A 213 9.27 16.53 -5.82
N LEU A 214 8.14 15.83 -5.77
CA LEU A 214 6.81 16.45 -5.75
C LEU A 214 6.45 16.95 -4.35
N LYS A 215 5.92 18.19 -4.27
CA LYS A 215 5.41 18.75 -3.01
C LYS A 215 4.19 18.00 -2.47
N ALA A 216 3.40 17.39 -3.35
CA ALA A 216 2.21 16.62 -2.99
C ALA A 216 2.52 15.39 -2.11
N ASN A 217 3.77 14.90 -2.11
CA ASN A 217 4.18 13.78 -1.24
C ASN A 217 3.97 14.08 0.25
N GLY A 218 4.04 15.35 0.66
CA GLY A 218 3.81 15.77 2.06
C GLY A 218 2.40 15.51 2.60
N ASN A 219 1.44 15.21 1.73
CA ASN A 219 0.07 14.92 2.14
C ASN A 219 -0.18 13.42 2.40
N LEU A 220 0.76 12.52 2.05
CA LEU A 220 0.54 11.08 2.17
C LEU A 220 0.28 10.66 3.63
N ALA A 221 1.05 11.19 4.57
CA ALA A 221 0.89 10.89 5.99
C ALA A 221 -0.50 11.28 6.52
N GLU A 222 -1.00 12.46 6.14
CA GLU A 222 -2.35 12.90 6.50
C GLU A 222 -3.45 12.04 5.86
N MET A 223 -3.23 11.58 4.63
CA MET A 223 -4.19 10.74 3.92
C MET A 223 -4.28 9.35 4.54
N VAL A 224 -3.13 8.74 4.85
CA VAL A 224 -3.04 7.43 5.52
C VAL A 224 -3.70 7.50 6.90
N GLU A 225 -3.38 8.54 7.69
CA GLU A 225 -3.97 8.71 9.02
C GLU A 225 -5.49 8.87 8.95
N ARG A 226 -6.01 9.70 8.04
CA ARG A 226 -7.47 9.84 7.83
C ARG A 226 -8.13 8.53 7.44
N TYR A 227 -7.47 7.72 6.63
CA TYR A 227 -7.99 6.40 6.28
C TYR A 227 -8.07 5.48 7.51
N ILE A 228 -7.02 5.43 8.34
CA ILE A 228 -7.01 4.66 9.59
C ILE A 228 -8.13 5.11 10.52
N VAL A 229 -8.31 6.43 10.73
CA VAL A 229 -9.40 6.98 11.52
C VAL A 229 -10.76 6.52 10.97
N SER A 230 -10.96 6.56 9.65
CA SER A 230 -12.21 6.11 9.03
C SER A 230 -12.52 4.62 9.27
N LEU A 231 -11.51 3.78 9.49
CA LEU A 231 -11.70 2.37 9.84
C LEU A 231 -12.25 2.21 11.27
N ASN A 232 -11.97 3.17 12.15
CA ASN A 232 -12.44 3.15 13.54
C ASN A 232 -13.87 3.69 13.73
N GLU A 233 -14.34 4.57 12.84
CA GLU A 233 -15.62 5.29 13.00
C GLU A 233 -16.87 4.50 12.58
N ASN A 234 -16.75 3.28 12.08
CA ASN A 234 -17.90 2.48 11.59
C ASN A 234 -18.20 1.24 12.41
#